data_dbddf0531f5492c598c726dcdfd8ec21
#
_entry.id   dbddf0531f5492c598c726dcdfd8ec21
#
_cell.length_a   1.000
_cell.length_b   1.000
_cell.length_c   1.000
_cell.angle_alpha   90.00
_cell.angle_beta   90.00
_cell.angle_gamma   90.00
#
_symmetry.space_group_name_H-M   'P 1'
#
loop_
_entity.id
_entity.type
_entity.pdbx_description
1 polymer ?
#
loop_
_entity_poly.entity_id
_entity_poly.type
_entity_poly.pdbx_seq_one_letter_code
_entity_poly.pdbx_strand_id
1 'polypeptide(L)'
;MERRRTSGWEETGDIFIAGIDVGFTGAISFYHHHPDRKRLVMEVYDMPVIKIKKGKKTSQEIDESVLRQIFAAHKLTHVFIEKAQTMSDQGISSAGRYMCGFGILRGICVGMQVPYTLVRPQQWKKIMMSGMSKGKGQSIVRVKQLFPLQDLPLKSDHGKADAILIACYGAKEMGY
;
A
#
# COMPACT_ATOMS: atom_id res chain seq x y z
N MET A 1 22.75 15.59 27.33
CA MET A 1 22.43 15.83 25.91
C MET A 1 22.96 14.62 25.14
N GLU A 2 22.16 13.55 25.07
CA GLU A 2 22.56 12.27 24.48
C GLU A 2 22.46 12.37 22.95
N ARG A 3 23.58 12.07 22.27
CA ARG A 3 23.59 11.94 20.81
C ARG A 3 22.70 10.76 20.43
N ARG A 4 21.59 11.00 19.72
CA ARG A 4 20.85 9.95 19.05
C ARG A 4 21.82 9.22 18.13
N ARG A 5 21.99 7.92 18.34
CA ARG A 5 22.65 7.04 17.37
C ARG A 5 21.80 7.07 16.12
N THR A 6 22.27 7.72 15.07
CA THR A 6 21.72 7.58 13.73
C THR A 6 21.86 6.11 13.35
N SER A 7 20.76 5.44 13.08
CA SER A 7 20.77 4.07 12.59
C SER A 7 21.50 4.08 11.25
N GLY A 8 22.44 3.12 11.05
CA GLY A 8 23.34 3.06 9.88
C GLY A 8 22.68 2.83 8.50
N TRP A 9 21.50 3.33 8.30
CA TRP A 9 20.68 3.28 7.09
C TRP A 9 20.84 4.49 6.18
N GLU A 10 21.24 5.64 6.77
CA GLU A 10 21.41 6.91 6.06
C GLU A 10 22.60 6.86 5.11
N GLU A 11 23.46 5.85 5.22
CA GLU A 11 24.68 5.73 4.41
C GLU A 11 24.50 4.98 3.08
N THR A 12 23.39 4.24 2.87
CA THR A 12 23.24 3.41 1.64
C THR A 12 22.45 4.07 0.53
N GLY A 13 21.75 5.16 0.80
CA GLY A 13 20.85 5.80 -0.17
C GLY A 13 19.66 4.93 -0.61
N ASP A 14 19.46 3.78 0.04
CA ASP A 14 18.38 2.85 -0.27
C ASP A 14 17.04 3.41 0.20
N ILE A 15 16.03 3.32 -0.65
CA ILE A 15 14.71 3.83 -0.39
C ILE A 15 13.69 2.71 -0.46
N PHE A 16 12.92 2.62 0.62
CA PHE A 16 11.86 1.64 0.76
C PHE A 16 10.54 2.36 1.00
N ILE A 17 9.68 2.40 0.00
CA ILE A 17 8.38 3.05 0.06
C ILE A 17 7.30 1.99 0.00
N ALA A 18 6.34 2.02 0.92
CA ALA A 18 5.14 1.22 0.79
C ALA A 18 3.99 2.05 0.20
N GLY A 19 3.24 1.43 -0.72
CA GLY A 19 1.95 1.90 -1.21
C GLY A 19 0.83 0.96 -0.78
N ILE A 20 -0.26 1.50 -0.27
CA ILE A 20 -1.35 0.70 0.28
C ILE A 20 -2.68 1.11 -0.34
N ASP A 21 -3.31 0.16 -1.04
CA ASP A 21 -4.73 0.18 -1.36
C ASP A 21 -5.50 -0.38 -0.17
N VAL A 22 -6.32 0.47 0.46
CA VAL A 22 -7.03 0.13 1.69
C VAL A 22 -8.28 -0.67 1.38
N GLY A 23 -8.46 -1.79 2.07
CA GLY A 23 -9.64 -2.64 1.98
C GLY A 23 -9.28 -4.11 2.14
N PHE A 24 -10.31 -4.95 2.33
CA PHE A 24 -10.08 -6.39 2.52
C PHE A 24 -9.66 -7.12 1.23
N THR A 25 -9.89 -6.51 0.09
CA THR A 25 -9.42 -6.94 -1.24
C THR A 25 -8.33 -6.05 -1.80
N GLY A 26 -7.81 -5.16 -0.96
CA GLY A 26 -6.69 -4.30 -1.28
C GLY A 26 -5.35 -5.03 -1.18
N ALA A 27 -4.28 -4.26 -1.21
CA ALA A 27 -2.93 -4.82 -1.19
C ALA A 27 -1.91 -3.84 -0.61
N ILE A 28 -0.73 -4.35 -0.33
CA ILE A 28 0.45 -3.62 0.10
C ILE A 28 1.54 -3.87 -0.93
N SER A 29 2.13 -2.83 -1.47
CA SER A 29 3.27 -2.92 -2.38
C SER A 29 4.47 -2.21 -1.79
N PHE A 30 5.65 -2.79 -1.96
CA PHE A 30 6.92 -2.21 -1.54
C PHE A 30 7.77 -1.86 -2.75
N TYR A 31 8.04 -0.58 -2.89
CA TYR A 31 8.95 -0.01 -3.87
C TYR A 31 10.33 0.10 -3.24
N HIS A 32 11.30 -0.62 -3.77
CA HIS A 32 12.68 -0.56 -3.32
C HIS A 32 13.57 -0.07 -4.46
N HIS A 33 14.22 1.07 -4.25
CA HIS A 33 15.18 1.64 -5.17
C HIS A 33 16.60 1.58 -4.60
N HIS A 34 17.48 0.95 -5.35
CA HIS A 34 18.92 0.87 -5.11
C HIS A 34 19.63 1.82 -6.08
N PRO A 35 20.12 2.97 -5.63
CA PRO A 35 20.74 3.95 -6.54
C PRO A 35 21.99 3.36 -7.24
N ASP A 36 22.84 2.66 -6.49
CA ASP A 36 24.08 2.11 -7.02
C ASP A 36 23.89 0.95 -8.00
N ARG A 37 22.80 0.19 -7.86
CA ARG A 37 22.51 -0.98 -8.69
C ARG A 37 21.56 -0.70 -9.83
N LYS A 38 21.03 0.52 -9.93
CA LYS A 38 19.97 0.90 -10.89
C LYS A 38 18.84 -0.13 -10.94
N ARG A 39 18.57 -0.77 -9.80
CA ARG A 39 17.61 -1.87 -9.68
C ARG A 39 16.42 -1.39 -8.88
N LEU A 40 15.27 -1.48 -9.52
CA LEU A 40 13.97 -1.34 -8.88
C LEU A 40 13.40 -2.74 -8.60
N VAL A 41 13.06 -2.98 -7.35
CA VAL A 41 12.34 -4.19 -6.94
C VAL A 41 10.96 -3.78 -6.45
N MET A 42 9.95 -4.51 -6.93
CA MET A 42 8.56 -4.32 -6.52
C MET A 42 8.04 -5.62 -5.92
N GLU A 43 7.72 -5.59 -4.64
CA GLU A 43 7.06 -6.70 -3.95
C GLU A 43 5.61 -6.33 -3.66
N VAL A 44 4.70 -7.31 -3.74
CA VAL A 44 3.28 -7.08 -3.54
C VAL A 44 2.68 -8.19 -2.69
N TYR A 45 1.91 -7.81 -1.70
CA TYR A 45 1.17 -8.69 -0.80
C TYR A 45 -0.31 -8.34 -0.85
N ASP A 46 -1.16 -9.36 -0.90
CA ASP A 46 -2.59 -9.17 -0.63
C ASP A 46 -2.77 -8.62 0.79
N MET A 47 -3.82 -7.83 1.02
CA MET A 47 -4.14 -7.37 2.36
C MET A 47 -4.37 -8.59 3.27
N PRO A 48 -3.60 -8.74 4.37
CA PRO A 48 -3.77 -9.86 5.27
C PRO A 48 -5.10 -9.74 6.00
N VAL A 49 -5.95 -10.74 5.83
CA VAL A 49 -7.30 -10.76 6.43
C VAL A 49 -7.59 -12.10 7.11
N ILE A 50 -8.28 -12.04 8.23
CA ILE A 50 -8.87 -13.19 8.92
C ILE A 50 -10.37 -13.25 8.65
N LYS A 51 -10.92 -14.48 8.54
CA LYS A 51 -12.35 -14.73 8.38
C LYS A 51 -12.95 -15.08 9.73
N ILE A 52 -13.88 -14.26 10.19
CA ILE A 52 -14.58 -14.48 11.46
C ILE A 52 -15.99 -15.00 11.16
N LYS A 53 -16.28 -16.20 11.65
CA LYS A 53 -17.62 -16.79 11.55
C LYS A 53 -18.44 -16.44 12.78
N LYS A 54 -19.63 -15.83 12.57
CA LYS A 54 -20.64 -15.59 13.62
C LYS A 54 -21.96 -16.25 13.18
N GLY A 55 -22.18 -17.48 13.60
CA GLY A 55 -23.29 -18.31 13.15
C GLY A 55 -23.21 -18.57 11.64
N LYS A 56 -24.26 -18.19 10.89
CA LYS A 56 -24.31 -18.33 9.40
C LYS A 56 -23.58 -17.20 8.64
N LYS A 57 -23.14 -16.15 9.33
CA LYS A 57 -22.48 -15.00 8.70
C LYS A 57 -20.96 -15.10 8.82
N THR A 58 -20.27 -14.78 7.75
CA THR A 58 -18.81 -14.63 7.73
C THR A 58 -18.47 -13.16 7.51
N SER A 59 -17.60 -12.61 8.34
CA SER A 59 -17.02 -11.30 8.18
C SER A 59 -15.51 -11.41 8.00
N GLN A 60 -14.88 -10.33 7.50
CA GLN A 60 -13.43 -10.23 7.40
C GLN A 60 -12.95 -9.07 8.28
N GLU A 61 -11.79 -9.25 8.85
CA GLU A 61 -11.04 -8.23 9.58
C GLU A 61 -9.57 -8.29 9.16
N ILE A 62 -8.82 -7.21 9.34
CA ILE A 62 -7.38 -7.20 9.07
C ILE A 62 -6.69 -8.13 10.07
N ASP A 63 -5.77 -8.95 9.58
CA ASP A 63 -4.82 -9.69 10.42
C ASP A 63 -3.68 -8.76 10.83
N GLU A 64 -3.83 -8.16 11.99
CA GLU A 64 -2.87 -7.18 12.53
C GLU A 64 -1.49 -7.80 12.76
N SER A 65 -1.47 -9.08 13.15
CA SER A 65 -0.23 -9.80 13.43
C SER A 65 0.59 -10.03 12.16
N VAL A 66 -0.06 -10.55 11.11
CA VAL A 66 0.57 -10.75 9.80
C VAL A 66 0.94 -9.42 9.18
N LEU A 67 0.06 -8.41 9.27
CA LEU A 67 0.35 -7.05 8.76
C LEU A 67 1.60 -6.47 9.42
N ARG A 68 1.74 -6.58 10.74
CA ARG A 68 2.95 -6.14 11.46
C ARG A 68 4.19 -6.90 11.00
N GLN A 69 4.09 -8.21 10.76
CA GLN A 69 5.22 -9.03 10.28
C GLN A 69 5.68 -8.58 8.88
N ILE A 70 4.72 -8.33 7.97
CA ILE A 70 5.02 -7.81 6.62
C ILE A 70 5.76 -6.48 6.73
N PHE A 71 5.29 -5.55 7.56
CA PHE A 71 5.95 -4.25 7.72
C PHE A 71 7.33 -4.39 8.36
N ALA A 72 7.50 -5.28 9.36
CA ALA A 72 8.77 -5.49 10.06
C ALA A 72 9.84 -6.14 9.18
N ALA A 73 9.44 -6.86 8.13
CA ALA A 73 10.37 -7.47 7.18
C ALA A 73 11.02 -6.44 6.24
N HIS A 74 10.47 -5.22 6.18
CA HIS A 74 10.90 -4.17 5.27
C HIS A 74 11.40 -2.94 6.06
N LYS A 75 12.51 -2.39 5.60
CA LYS A 75 13.12 -1.19 6.20
C LYS A 75 12.46 0.09 5.64
N LEU A 76 11.19 0.31 5.99
CA LEU A 76 10.39 1.35 5.39
C LEU A 76 10.90 2.76 5.69
N THR A 77 11.13 3.54 4.64
CA THR A 77 11.44 4.96 4.72
C THR A 77 10.16 5.80 4.84
N HIS A 78 9.10 5.40 4.10
CA HIS A 78 7.81 6.10 4.08
C HIS A 78 6.68 5.16 3.62
N VAL A 79 5.46 5.45 4.07
CA VAL A 79 4.26 4.71 3.65
C VAL A 79 3.23 5.68 3.05
N PHE A 80 2.74 5.37 1.85
CA PHE A 80 1.63 6.08 1.22
C PHE A 80 0.37 5.23 1.31
N ILE A 81 -0.62 5.72 2.03
CA ILE A 81 -1.87 5.01 2.28
C ILE A 81 -2.99 5.72 1.50
N GLU A 82 -3.75 4.99 0.68
CA GLU A 82 -4.93 5.57 0.06
C GLU A 82 -5.90 6.02 1.16
N LYS A 83 -6.35 7.27 1.05
CA LYS A 83 -7.29 7.83 2.04
C LYS A 83 -8.63 7.13 1.95
N ALA A 84 -8.98 6.39 2.99
CA ALA A 84 -10.26 5.72 3.10
C ALA A 84 -11.43 6.72 2.96
N GLN A 85 -12.43 6.33 2.18
CA GLN A 85 -13.69 7.07 2.00
C GLN A 85 -14.84 6.09 2.17
N THR A 86 -15.78 6.42 3.03
CA THR A 86 -17.04 5.68 3.15
C THR A 86 -18.04 6.18 2.11
N MET A 87 -18.80 5.28 1.52
CA MET A 87 -19.84 5.59 0.57
C MET A 87 -21.20 5.66 1.28
N SER A 88 -22.08 6.52 0.81
CA SER A 88 -23.42 6.72 1.42
C SER A 88 -24.30 5.46 1.37
N ASP A 89 -24.07 4.59 0.39
CA ASP A 89 -24.77 3.31 0.19
C ASP A 89 -24.10 2.13 0.91
N GLN A 90 -22.96 2.36 1.57
CA GLN A 90 -22.24 1.33 2.31
C GLN A 90 -22.93 1.06 3.65
N GLY A 91 -23.28 -0.20 3.92
CA GLY A 91 -23.87 -0.57 5.20
C GLY A 91 -22.97 -0.23 6.39
N ILE A 92 -23.54 0.30 7.46
CA ILE A 92 -22.85 0.82 8.67
C ILE A 92 -21.79 -0.17 9.19
N SER A 93 -22.14 -1.46 9.30
CA SER A 93 -21.22 -2.51 9.79
C SER A 93 -20.03 -2.73 8.84
N SER A 94 -20.22 -2.60 7.54
CA SER A 94 -19.16 -2.67 6.54
C SER A 94 -18.25 -1.46 6.58
N ALA A 95 -18.84 -0.28 6.67
CA ALA A 95 -18.12 0.99 6.82
C ALA A 95 -17.27 0.98 8.09
N GLY A 96 -17.85 0.53 9.22
CA GLY A 96 -17.14 0.42 10.50
C GLY A 96 -15.89 -0.48 10.40
N ARG A 97 -16.03 -1.69 9.83
CA ARG A 97 -14.88 -2.59 9.65
C ARG A 97 -13.83 -2.03 8.69
N TYR A 98 -14.24 -1.39 7.59
CA TYR A 98 -13.34 -0.75 6.65
C TYR A 98 -12.54 0.37 7.32
N MET A 99 -13.21 1.24 8.09
CA MET A 99 -12.55 2.32 8.82
C MET A 99 -11.67 1.81 9.97
N CYS A 100 -12.04 0.70 10.61
CA CYS A 100 -11.20 0.01 11.59
C CYS A 100 -9.89 -0.46 10.94
N GLY A 101 -9.96 -1.13 9.79
CA GLY A 101 -8.77 -1.54 9.03
C GLY A 101 -7.87 -0.37 8.63
N PHE A 102 -8.47 0.74 8.20
CA PHE A 102 -7.72 1.99 7.94
C PHE A 102 -7.04 2.54 9.19
N GLY A 103 -7.71 2.47 10.34
CA GLY A 103 -7.13 2.86 11.63
C GLY A 103 -5.95 1.99 12.04
N ILE A 104 -6.03 0.66 11.82
CA ILE A 104 -4.97 -0.32 12.09
C ILE A 104 -3.73 0.01 11.25
N LEU A 105 -3.87 0.24 9.94
CA LEU A 105 -2.76 0.59 9.05
C LEU A 105 -2.01 1.84 9.54
N ARG A 106 -2.74 2.87 9.94
CA ARG A 106 -2.15 4.08 10.52
C ARG A 106 -1.49 3.81 11.87
N GLY A 107 -2.15 3.03 12.71
CA GLY A 107 -1.65 2.66 14.04
C GLY A 107 -0.33 1.90 13.97
N ILE A 108 -0.18 0.98 13.00
CA ILE A 108 1.07 0.25 12.77
C ILE A 108 2.18 1.21 12.33
N CYS A 109 1.92 2.12 11.39
CA CYS A 109 2.90 3.12 11.00
C CYS A 109 3.39 3.94 12.20
N VAL A 110 2.47 4.43 13.03
CA VAL A 110 2.82 5.19 14.24
C VAL A 110 3.61 4.34 15.25
N GLY A 111 3.14 3.12 15.53
CA GLY A 111 3.78 2.21 16.48
C GLY A 111 5.18 1.77 16.05
N MET A 112 5.43 1.67 14.75
CA MET A 112 6.74 1.36 14.17
C MET A 112 7.58 2.60 13.86
N GLN A 113 7.07 3.80 14.17
CA GLN A 113 7.73 5.09 13.90
C GLN A 113 8.06 5.29 12.42
N VAL A 114 7.25 4.76 11.51
CA VAL A 114 7.38 4.96 10.07
C VAL A 114 6.51 6.13 9.64
N PRO A 115 7.07 7.17 9.01
CA PRO A 115 6.30 8.28 8.46
C PRO A 115 5.29 7.79 7.43
N TYR A 116 4.09 8.38 7.40
CA TYR A 116 3.11 8.05 6.37
C TYR A 116 2.37 9.28 5.84
N THR A 117 1.91 9.17 4.60
CA THR A 117 1.10 10.18 3.93
C THR A 117 -0.22 9.56 3.46
N LEU A 118 -1.33 10.26 3.74
CA LEU A 118 -2.65 9.88 3.23
C LEU A 118 -2.85 10.52 1.85
N VAL A 119 -3.11 9.69 0.85
CA VAL A 119 -3.26 10.12 -0.55
C VAL A 119 -4.69 9.90 -1.02
N ARG A 120 -5.33 10.94 -1.55
CA ARG A 120 -6.66 10.80 -2.16
C ARG A 120 -6.57 10.03 -3.49
N PRO A 121 -7.55 9.16 -3.82
CA PRO A 121 -7.56 8.43 -5.08
C PRO A 121 -7.36 9.34 -6.30
N GLN A 122 -7.98 10.53 -6.30
CA GLN A 122 -7.87 11.48 -7.41
C GLN A 122 -6.44 12.02 -7.61
N GLN A 123 -5.67 12.15 -6.52
CA GLN A 123 -4.30 12.69 -6.58
C GLN A 123 -3.37 11.71 -7.30
N TRP A 124 -3.26 10.48 -6.80
CA TRP A 124 -2.36 9.51 -7.41
C TRP A 124 -2.82 9.07 -8.80
N LYS A 125 -4.16 8.91 -9.01
CA LYS A 125 -4.71 8.56 -10.33
C LYS A 125 -4.44 9.63 -11.38
N LYS A 126 -4.54 10.92 -11.04
CA LYS A 126 -4.23 12.01 -11.96
C LYS A 126 -2.80 11.89 -12.54
N ILE A 127 -1.84 11.45 -11.72
CA ILE A 127 -0.44 11.36 -12.11
C ILE A 127 -0.13 10.01 -12.76
N MET A 128 -0.45 8.91 -12.06
CA MET A 128 -0.05 7.57 -12.48
C MET A 128 -0.89 7.02 -13.63
N MET A 129 -2.14 7.45 -13.75
CA MET A 129 -3.08 7.03 -14.79
C MET A 129 -3.22 8.04 -15.93
N SER A 130 -2.31 9.02 -16.02
CA SER A 130 -2.33 10.00 -17.11
C SER A 130 -2.23 9.30 -18.47
N GLY A 131 -3.10 9.69 -19.40
CA GLY A 131 -3.18 9.08 -20.72
C GLY A 131 -3.90 7.73 -20.81
N MET A 132 -4.37 7.19 -19.67
CA MET A 132 -5.13 5.93 -19.66
C MET A 132 -6.64 6.20 -19.84
N SER A 133 -7.34 5.26 -20.49
CA SER A 133 -8.80 5.29 -20.56
C SER A 133 -9.41 5.06 -19.16
N LYS A 134 -10.66 5.52 -18.97
CA LYS A 134 -11.41 5.23 -17.74
C LYS A 134 -11.97 3.81 -17.80
N GLY A 135 -11.87 3.05 -16.72
CA GLY A 135 -12.49 1.72 -16.63
C GLY A 135 -11.82 0.78 -15.62
N LYS A 136 -12.54 -0.29 -15.30
CA LYS A 136 -11.99 -1.35 -14.44
C LYS A 136 -10.81 -2.05 -15.14
N GLY A 137 -9.76 -2.38 -14.38
CA GLY A 137 -8.59 -3.08 -14.91
C GLY A 137 -7.53 -2.18 -15.56
N GLN A 138 -7.78 -0.88 -15.72
CA GLN A 138 -6.78 0.03 -16.32
C GLN A 138 -5.52 0.17 -15.46
N SER A 139 -5.62 0.05 -14.15
CA SER A 139 -4.45 0.01 -13.25
C SER A 139 -3.54 -1.18 -13.58
N ILE A 140 -4.12 -2.36 -13.85
CA ILE A 140 -3.35 -3.56 -14.25
C ILE A 140 -2.61 -3.30 -15.56
N VAL A 141 -3.30 -2.72 -16.56
CA VAL A 141 -2.68 -2.35 -17.85
C VAL A 141 -1.53 -1.39 -17.62
N ARG A 142 -1.73 -0.38 -16.77
CA ARG A 142 -0.71 0.62 -16.45
C ARG A 142 0.51 -0.01 -15.77
N VAL A 143 0.28 -0.88 -14.79
CA VAL A 143 1.39 -1.60 -14.14
C VAL A 143 2.17 -2.45 -15.12
N LYS A 144 1.51 -3.19 -16.03
CA LYS A 144 2.19 -3.98 -17.07
C LYS A 144 3.01 -3.12 -18.04
N GLN A 145 2.58 -1.88 -18.30
CA GLN A 145 3.38 -0.93 -19.10
C GLN A 145 4.65 -0.47 -18.36
N LEU A 146 4.54 -0.22 -17.04
CA LEU A 146 5.66 0.26 -16.23
C LEU A 146 6.59 -0.88 -15.78
N PHE A 147 6.01 -2.04 -15.51
CA PHE A 147 6.69 -3.22 -14.97
C PHE A 147 6.26 -4.48 -15.74
N PRO A 148 6.79 -4.72 -16.94
CA PRO A 148 6.36 -5.84 -17.81
C PRO A 148 6.53 -7.22 -17.16
N LEU A 149 7.45 -7.35 -16.22
CA LEU A 149 7.72 -8.61 -15.50
C LEU A 149 6.87 -8.79 -14.24
N GLN A 150 6.04 -7.80 -13.86
CA GLN A 150 5.16 -7.91 -12.71
C GLN A 150 4.00 -8.85 -13.01
N ASP A 151 3.93 -9.93 -12.25
CA ASP A 151 2.87 -10.93 -12.43
C ASP A 151 1.56 -10.47 -11.79
N LEU A 152 0.61 -10.09 -12.63
CA LEU A 152 -0.77 -9.74 -12.27
C LEU A 152 -1.72 -10.46 -13.25
N PRO A 153 -1.89 -11.78 -13.09
CA PRO A 153 -2.63 -12.59 -14.07
C PRO A 153 -4.15 -12.42 -13.99
N LEU A 154 -4.67 -12.07 -12.81
CA LEU A 154 -6.11 -12.05 -12.55
C LEU A 154 -6.73 -10.68 -12.80
N LYS A 155 -7.96 -10.68 -13.31
CA LYS A 155 -8.77 -9.45 -13.40
C LYS A 155 -9.09 -8.86 -12.01
N SER A 156 -9.01 -9.66 -10.96
CA SER A 156 -9.19 -9.26 -9.56
C SER A 156 -7.97 -8.59 -8.94
N ASP A 157 -6.79 -8.61 -9.59
CA ASP A 157 -5.54 -8.03 -9.07
C ASP A 157 -5.49 -6.49 -9.15
N HIS A 158 -6.65 -5.84 -9.35
CA HIS A 158 -6.70 -4.37 -9.37
C HIS A 158 -6.25 -3.73 -8.04
N GLY A 159 -6.51 -4.35 -6.89
CA GLY A 159 -6.00 -3.89 -5.60
C GLY A 159 -4.47 -3.91 -5.54
N LYS A 160 -3.85 -4.98 -6.04
CA LYS A 160 -2.38 -5.07 -6.16
C LYS A 160 -1.83 -4.00 -7.10
N ALA A 161 -2.49 -3.81 -8.26
CA ALA A 161 -2.09 -2.80 -9.22
C ALA A 161 -2.20 -1.38 -8.64
N ASP A 162 -3.29 -1.08 -7.92
CA ASP A 162 -3.48 0.22 -7.28
C ASP A 162 -2.40 0.44 -6.19
N ALA A 163 -2.10 -0.55 -5.36
CA ALA A 163 -1.03 -0.47 -4.36
C ALA A 163 0.35 -0.19 -4.99
N ILE A 164 0.69 -0.87 -6.11
CA ILE A 164 1.92 -0.60 -6.87
C ILE A 164 1.95 0.85 -7.35
N LEU A 165 0.86 1.33 -7.96
CA LEU A 165 0.80 2.69 -8.48
C LEU A 165 0.86 3.74 -7.37
N ILE A 166 0.31 3.46 -6.18
CA ILE A 166 0.43 4.32 -5.00
C ILE A 166 1.89 4.37 -4.51
N ALA A 167 2.61 3.23 -4.49
CA ALA A 167 4.03 3.21 -4.14
C ALA A 167 4.87 4.01 -5.14
N CYS A 168 4.62 3.85 -6.44
CA CYS A 168 5.28 4.62 -7.50
C CYS A 168 4.95 6.13 -7.41
N TYR A 169 3.70 6.46 -7.09
CA TYR A 169 3.30 7.84 -6.82
C TYR A 169 4.12 8.42 -5.66
N GLY A 170 4.24 7.65 -4.57
CA GLY A 170 5.02 8.04 -3.40
C GLY A 170 6.49 8.26 -3.74
N ALA A 171 7.11 7.35 -4.50
CA ALA A 171 8.48 7.49 -4.96
C ALA A 171 8.67 8.80 -5.75
N LYS A 172 7.76 9.08 -6.68
CA LYS A 172 7.79 10.32 -7.47
C LYS A 172 7.61 11.58 -6.62
N GLU A 173 6.71 11.58 -5.62
CA GLU A 173 6.54 12.72 -4.71
C GLU A 173 7.79 12.97 -3.85
N MET A 174 8.57 11.93 -3.58
CA MET A 174 9.82 12.01 -2.83
C MET A 174 11.05 12.29 -3.72
N GLY A 175 10.86 12.44 -5.04
CA GLY A 175 11.93 12.80 -5.98
C GLY A 175 12.71 11.61 -6.57
N TYR A 176 12.11 10.40 -6.56
CA TYR A 176 12.71 9.17 -7.11
C TYR A 176 12.03 8.66 -8.37
#